data_e47e418260741f9aee729e93f366984f
#
_entry.id   e47e418260741f9aee729e93f366984f
#
_cell.length_a   1.000
_cell.length_b   1.000
_cell.length_c   1.000
_cell.angle_alpha   90.00
_cell.angle_beta   90.00
_cell.angle_gamma   90.00
#
_symmetry.space_group_name_H-M   'P 1'
#
loop_
_entity.id
_entity.type
_entity.pdbx_description
1 polymer ?
#
loop_
_entity_poly.entity_id
_entity_poly.type
_entity_poly.pdbx_seq_one_letter_code
_entity_poly.pdbx_strand_id
1 'polypeptide(L)'
;KSIFANDFSERVKNQKFTPMLEFLDLDSERKIGVLTFVLLNLLLLVFILVFNYEQFFQVDTDRLTNLSADTHSRVNVVILSIVMAVLLLMLYFKSYFNFDDKSLLLKKLAKMWIVLNSLLVLSALIKNTEYIYHWGLTYKRLGVYAFLILSVIGLIFTYLKIEHRKTNFYLFNQ
;
A
#
# COMPACT_ATOMS: atom_id res chain seq x y z
N LYS A 1 23.57 -2.15 -13.34
CA LYS A 1 23.61 -2.45 -11.88
C LYS A 1 24.45 -1.37 -11.24
N SER A 2 23.84 -0.42 -10.51
CA SER A 2 24.63 0.65 -9.90
C SER A 2 25.41 0.07 -8.72
N ILE A 3 26.72 0.13 -8.80
CA ILE A 3 27.68 -0.26 -7.76
C ILE A 3 27.36 0.48 -6.44
N PHE A 4 26.91 1.73 -6.53
CA PHE A 4 26.50 2.58 -5.40
C PHE A 4 25.33 2.02 -4.58
N ALA A 5 24.33 1.38 -5.18
CA ALA A 5 23.19 0.85 -4.44
C ALA A 5 23.54 -0.36 -3.57
N ASN A 6 24.53 -1.18 -4.00
CA ASN A 6 25.01 -2.30 -3.21
C ASN A 6 25.88 -1.85 -2.03
N ASP A 7 26.78 -0.90 -2.26
CA ASP A 7 27.67 -0.37 -1.20
C ASP A 7 26.85 0.33 -0.09
N PHE A 8 25.84 1.12 -0.47
CA PHE A 8 24.96 1.77 0.50
C PHE A 8 24.14 0.76 1.31
N SER A 9 23.62 -0.29 0.69
CA SER A 9 22.85 -1.34 1.39
C SER A 9 23.70 -2.15 2.38
N GLU A 10 24.97 -2.41 2.05
CA GLU A 10 25.91 -3.08 2.94
C GLU A 10 26.32 -2.19 4.12
N ARG A 11 26.57 -0.91 3.90
CA ARG A 11 26.85 0.06 4.97
C ARG A 11 25.73 0.16 5.98
N VAL A 12 24.47 0.21 5.52
CA VAL A 12 23.30 0.24 6.41
C VAL A 12 23.15 -1.07 7.19
N LYS A 13 23.48 -2.22 6.58
CA LYS A 13 23.45 -3.53 7.23
C LYS A 13 24.44 -3.63 8.40
N ASN A 14 25.60 -2.98 8.27
CA ASN A 14 26.67 -3.02 9.27
C ASN A 14 26.55 -1.92 10.36
N GLN A 15 25.60 -0.98 10.22
CA GLN A 15 25.36 0.03 11.25
C GLN A 15 24.65 -0.57 12.47
N LYS A 16 25.03 -0.09 13.67
CA LYS A 16 24.28 -0.39 14.89
C LYS A 16 22.86 0.17 14.75
N PHE A 17 21.88 -0.67 14.97
CA PHE A 17 20.46 -0.28 14.93
C PHE A 17 20.15 0.65 16.09
N THR A 18 19.74 1.88 15.80
CA THR A 18 19.19 2.83 16.77
C THR A 18 17.68 2.91 16.57
N PRO A 19 16.88 3.05 17.62
CA PRO A 19 15.44 3.21 17.49
C PRO A 19 15.10 4.45 16.67
N MET A 20 13.98 4.41 15.96
CA MET A 20 13.48 5.54 15.18
C MET A 20 13.03 6.68 16.10
N LEU A 21 12.51 6.33 17.27
CA LEU A 21 12.11 7.25 18.33
C LEU A 21 13.10 7.14 19.48
N GLU A 22 13.84 8.18 19.77
CA GLU A 22 14.92 8.21 20.79
C GLU A 22 14.48 7.78 22.20
N PHE A 23 13.18 7.85 22.49
CA PHE A 23 12.59 7.49 23.79
C PHE A 23 12.02 6.07 23.85
N LEU A 24 12.06 5.28 22.75
CA LEU A 24 11.55 3.92 22.68
C LEU A 24 12.69 2.92 22.49
N ASP A 25 12.62 1.81 23.25
CA ASP A 25 13.49 0.65 23.01
C ASP A 25 13.09 -0.06 21.71
N LEU A 26 14.07 -0.64 20.99
CA LEU A 26 13.87 -1.33 19.72
C LEU A 26 12.83 -2.47 19.79
N ASP A 27 12.77 -3.16 20.92
CA ASP A 27 11.78 -4.24 21.11
C ASP A 27 10.36 -3.69 21.26
N SER A 28 10.22 -2.56 21.94
CA SER A 28 8.94 -1.85 22.08
C SER A 28 8.47 -1.29 20.73
N GLU A 29 9.36 -0.68 19.97
CA GLU A 29 9.08 -0.16 18.63
C GLU A 29 8.63 -1.29 17.67
N ARG A 30 9.28 -2.46 17.75
CA ARG A 30 8.88 -3.65 16.98
C ARG A 30 7.49 -4.14 17.35
N LYS A 31 7.16 -4.22 18.65
CA LYS A 31 5.83 -4.64 19.13
C LYS A 31 4.74 -3.67 18.68
N ILE A 32 4.99 -2.37 18.78
CA ILE A 32 4.08 -1.31 18.29
C ILE A 32 3.88 -1.47 16.77
N GLY A 33 4.96 -1.68 16.01
CA GLY A 33 4.88 -1.91 14.58
C GLY A 33 4.02 -3.14 14.22
N VAL A 34 4.21 -4.27 14.91
CA VAL A 34 3.39 -5.49 14.73
C VAL A 34 1.93 -5.19 15.03
N LEU A 35 1.62 -4.56 16.17
CA LEU A 35 0.25 -4.20 16.52
C LEU A 35 -0.39 -3.29 15.48
N THR A 36 0.33 -2.26 15.03
CA THR A 36 -0.11 -1.34 13.98
C THR A 36 -0.46 -2.09 12.69
N PHE A 37 0.42 -2.97 12.21
CA PHE A 37 0.15 -3.72 10.98
C PHE A 37 -0.96 -4.75 11.14
N VAL A 38 -1.16 -5.35 12.31
CA VAL A 38 -2.30 -6.23 12.59
C VAL A 38 -3.61 -5.43 12.48
N LEU A 39 -3.70 -4.30 13.16
CA LEU A 39 -4.89 -3.44 13.12
C LEU A 39 -5.18 -2.92 11.70
N LEU A 40 -4.13 -2.48 10.98
CA LEU A 40 -4.27 -2.01 9.60
C LEU A 40 -4.73 -3.11 8.64
N ASN A 41 -4.19 -4.33 8.76
CA ASN A 41 -4.63 -5.46 7.94
C ASN A 41 -6.10 -5.82 8.22
N LEU A 42 -6.51 -5.82 9.49
CA LEU A 42 -7.89 -6.12 9.88
C LEU A 42 -8.85 -5.04 9.36
N LEU A 43 -8.51 -3.78 9.54
CA LEU A 43 -9.30 -2.65 9.05
C LEU A 43 -9.43 -2.68 7.53
N LEU A 44 -8.32 -2.92 6.81
CA LEU A 44 -8.32 -3.00 5.35
C LEU A 44 -9.13 -4.20 4.84
N LEU A 45 -9.06 -5.34 5.52
CA LEU A 45 -9.85 -6.52 5.17
C LEU A 45 -11.35 -6.24 5.31
N VAL A 46 -11.78 -5.63 6.41
CA VAL A 46 -13.19 -5.21 6.59
C VAL A 46 -13.59 -4.22 5.50
N PHE A 47 -12.74 -3.25 5.19
CA PHE A 47 -13.02 -2.27 4.15
C PHE A 47 -13.17 -2.94 2.76
N ILE A 48 -12.30 -3.88 2.41
CA ILE A 48 -12.39 -4.62 1.13
C ILE A 48 -13.68 -5.44 1.07
N LEU A 49 -14.06 -6.10 2.15
CA LEU A 49 -15.30 -6.87 2.21
C LEU A 49 -16.54 -5.99 2.00
N VAL A 50 -16.62 -4.86 2.71
CA VAL A 50 -17.73 -3.91 2.57
C VAL A 50 -17.75 -3.31 1.16
N PHE A 51 -16.60 -2.87 0.65
CA PHE A 51 -16.48 -2.27 -0.67
C PHE A 51 -16.93 -3.23 -1.78
N ASN A 52 -16.47 -4.50 -1.73
CA ASN A 52 -16.86 -5.49 -2.73
C ASN A 52 -18.31 -5.94 -2.56
N TYR A 53 -18.81 -6.07 -1.31
CA TYR A 53 -20.21 -6.40 -1.06
C TYR A 53 -21.14 -5.36 -1.68
N GLU A 54 -20.90 -4.09 -1.45
CA GLU A 54 -21.66 -3.01 -2.06
C GLU A 54 -21.55 -2.99 -3.58
N GLN A 55 -20.37 -3.33 -4.12
CA GLN A 55 -20.14 -3.35 -5.56
C GLN A 55 -20.92 -4.45 -6.29
N PHE A 56 -20.94 -5.66 -5.71
CA PHE A 56 -21.45 -6.86 -6.41
C PHE A 56 -22.88 -7.23 -6.03
N PHE A 57 -23.36 -6.86 -4.83
CA PHE A 57 -24.65 -7.31 -4.30
C PHE A 57 -25.71 -6.23 -4.20
N GLN A 58 -25.35 -4.96 -4.13
CA GLN A 58 -26.35 -3.89 -4.12
C GLN A 58 -26.70 -3.47 -5.55
N VAL A 59 -27.71 -4.11 -6.12
CA VAL A 59 -28.36 -3.71 -7.37
C VAL A 59 -29.55 -2.80 -7.02
N ASP A 60 -29.31 -1.52 -6.80
CA ASP A 60 -30.38 -0.54 -6.59
C ASP A 60 -30.74 0.15 -7.91
N THR A 61 -32.00 0.07 -8.26
CA THR A 61 -32.61 0.69 -9.46
C THR A 61 -32.63 2.22 -9.41
N ASP A 62 -32.54 2.82 -8.21
CA ASP A 62 -32.49 4.29 -8.01
C ASP A 62 -31.07 4.91 -8.13
N ARG A 63 -30.06 4.10 -8.42
CA ARG A 63 -28.65 4.52 -8.48
C ARG A 63 -28.28 5.44 -9.64
N LEU A 64 -29.12 5.57 -10.65
CA LEU A 64 -28.76 6.28 -11.88
C LEU A 64 -28.57 7.79 -11.70
N THR A 65 -29.18 8.40 -10.71
CA THR A 65 -29.10 9.85 -10.49
C THR A 65 -27.93 10.30 -9.61
N ASN A 66 -27.49 9.46 -8.67
CA ASN A 66 -26.44 9.80 -7.70
C ASN A 66 -25.11 9.05 -7.93
N LEU A 67 -25.05 8.18 -8.93
CA LEU A 67 -23.93 7.26 -9.18
C LEU A 67 -22.60 7.98 -9.42
N SER A 68 -22.64 9.17 -10.02
CA SER A 68 -21.44 9.95 -10.35
C SER A 68 -20.74 10.48 -9.11
N ALA A 69 -21.49 11.12 -8.19
CA ALA A 69 -20.93 11.70 -6.97
C ALA A 69 -20.41 10.62 -6.02
N ASP A 70 -21.14 9.52 -5.87
CA ASP A 70 -20.79 8.39 -5.01
C ASP A 70 -19.53 7.67 -5.51
N THR A 71 -19.43 7.43 -6.82
CA THR A 71 -18.25 6.78 -7.42
C THR A 71 -17.00 7.64 -7.26
N HIS A 72 -17.10 8.95 -7.44
CA HIS A 72 -15.94 9.85 -7.23
C HIS A 72 -15.47 9.85 -5.78
N SER A 73 -16.38 9.90 -4.82
CA SER A 73 -16.05 9.84 -3.40
C SER A 73 -15.35 8.52 -3.06
N ARG A 74 -15.86 7.39 -3.52
CA ARG A 74 -15.30 6.05 -3.26
C ARG A 74 -13.91 5.88 -3.86
N VAL A 75 -13.71 6.30 -5.11
CA VAL A 75 -12.39 6.24 -5.77
C VAL A 75 -11.37 7.11 -5.04
N ASN A 76 -11.75 8.31 -4.61
CA ASN A 76 -10.85 9.19 -3.87
C ASN A 76 -10.42 8.58 -2.52
N VAL A 77 -11.31 7.91 -1.81
CA VAL A 77 -10.98 7.20 -0.55
C VAL A 77 -9.99 6.07 -0.81
N VAL A 78 -10.19 5.30 -1.88
CA VAL A 78 -9.25 4.23 -2.28
C VAL A 78 -7.87 4.82 -2.61
N ILE A 79 -7.82 5.89 -3.38
CA ILE A 79 -6.57 6.61 -3.72
C ILE A 79 -5.84 7.05 -2.45
N LEU A 80 -6.56 7.71 -1.54
CA LEU A 80 -5.98 8.17 -0.28
C LEU A 80 -5.45 6.99 0.56
N SER A 81 -6.20 5.90 0.66
CA SER A 81 -5.77 4.68 1.37
C SER A 81 -4.47 4.12 0.81
N ILE A 82 -4.33 4.04 -0.52
CA ILE A 82 -3.13 3.53 -1.18
C ILE A 82 -1.93 4.44 -0.91
N VAL A 83 -2.10 5.77 -1.03
CA VAL A 83 -1.03 6.74 -0.74
C VAL A 83 -0.56 6.60 0.71
N MET A 84 -1.49 6.55 1.66
CA MET A 84 -1.16 6.34 3.08
C MET A 84 -0.48 4.99 3.32
N ALA A 85 -0.90 3.94 2.61
CA ALA A 85 -0.27 2.62 2.67
C ALA A 85 1.21 2.67 2.27
N VAL A 86 1.51 3.28 1.14
CA VAL A 86 2.89 3.41 0.64
C VAL A 86 3.73 4.24 1.60
N LEU A 87 3.21 5.37 2.10
CA LEU A 87 3.92 6.22 3.05
C LEU A 87 4.26 5.48 4.35
N LEU A 88 3.30 4.75 4.93
CA LEU A 88 3.54 3.96 6.15
C LEU A 88 4.59 2.86 5.92
N LEU A 89 4.53 2.15 4.80
CA LEU A 89 5.53 1.16 4.46
C LEU A 89 6.92 1.78 4.27
N MET A 90 7.00 2.96 3.64
CA MET A 90 8.26 3.67 3.49
C MET A 90 8.83 4.12 4.84
N LEU A 91 7.99 4.59 5.76
CA LEU A 91 8.41 5.01 7.11
C LEU A 91 8.91 3.82 7.93
N TYR A 92 8.11 2.75 8.09
CA TYR A 92 8.50 1.59 8.90
C TYR A 92 9.70 0.84 8.32
N PHE A 93 9.81 0.72 7.00
CA PHE A 93 10.91 0.00 6.35
C PHE A 93 12.00 0.94 5.78
N LYS A 94 12.18 2.10 6.41
CA LYS A 94 13.21 3.08 6.00
C LYS A 94 14.61 2.51 6.11
N SER A 95 14.98 1.91 7.24
CA SER A 95 16.35 1.44 7.49
C SER A 95 16.44 0.16 8.31
N TYR A 96 15.85 0.11 9.52
CA TYR A 96 16.13 -0.94 10.51
C TYR A 96 15.37 -2.22 10.29
N PHE A 97 14.03 -2.14 10.27
CA PHE A 97 13.16 -3.30 10.28
C PHE A 97 13.28 -4.17 9.04
N ASN A 98 13.80 -3.61 7.94
CA ASN A 98 14.05 -4.39 6.74
C ASN A 98 15.27 -5.31 6.88
N PHE A 99 16.25 -4.95 7.71
CA PHE A 99 17.50 -5.70 7.92
C PHE A 99 17.48 -6.53 9.21
N ASP A 100 16.60 -6.24 10.17
CA ASP A 100 16.48 -6.96 11.43
C ASP A 100 15.86 -8.35 11.23
N ASP A 101 16.57 -9.40 11.66
CA ASP A 101 16.10 -10.79 11.58
C ASP A 101 14.98 -11.08 12.59
N LYS A 102 14.90 -10.34 13.70
CA LYS A 102 13.83 -10.47 14.69
C LYS A 102 12.50 -9.85 14.21
N SER A 103 12.49 -9.12 13.10
CA SER A 103 11.31 -8.46 12.55
C SER A 103 10.54 -9.32 11.51
N LEU A 104 10.73 -10.64 11.49
CA LEU A 104 10.09 -11.54 10.52
C LEU A 104 8.56 -11.43 10.51
N LEU A 105 7.94 -11.34 11.70
CA LEU A 105 6.49 -11.20 11.81
C LEU A 105 6.02 -9.86 11.22
N LEU A 106 6.73 -8.78 11.51
CA LEU A 106 6.45 -7.45 10.96
C LEU A 106 6.53 -7.46 9.42
N LYS A 107 7.56 -8.10 8.85
CA LYS A 107 7.71 -8.24 7.39
C LYS A 107 6.58 -9.07 6.76
N LYS A 108 6.13 -10.16 7.41
CA LYS A 108 5.00 -10.95 6.94
C LYS A 108 3.71 -10.14 6.93
N LEU A 109 3.43 -9.41 8.00
CA LEU A 109 2.25 -8.54 8.10
C LEU A 109 2.28 -7.40 7.08
N ALA A 110 3.44 -6.79 6.86
CA ALA A 110 3.63 -5.76 5.84
C ALA A 110 3.39 -6.30 4.42
N LYS A 111 3.90 -7.50 4.10
CA LYS A 111 3.63 -8.16 2.81
C LYS A 111 2.16 -8.50 2.63
N MET A 112 1.49 -9.01 3.68
CA MET A 112 0.05 -9.25 3.68
C MET A 112 -0.71 -7.94 3.39
N TRP A 113 -0.30 -6.84 4.01
CA TRP A 113 -0.90 -5.55 3.78
C TRP A 113 -0.73 -5.04 2.34
N ILE A 114 0.44 -5.28 1.71
CA ILE A 114 0.67 -4.99 0.28
C ILE A 114 -0.29 -5.81 -0.60
N VAL A 115 -0.47 -7.10 -0.31
CA VAL A 115 -1.39 -7.96 -1.05
C VAL A 115 -2.83 -7.47 -0.94
N LEU A 116 -3.29 -7.12 0.26
CA LEU A 116 -4.63 -6.57 0.48
C LEU A 116 -4.84 -5.24 -0.26
N ASN A 117 -3.85 -4.33 -0.24
CA ASN A 117 -3.92 -3.10 -1.03
C ASN A 117 -3.95 -3.38 -2.53
N SER A 118 -3.22 -4.39 -3.03
CA SER A 118 -3.28 -4.79 -4.44
C SER A 118 -4.67 -5.31 -4.83
N LEU A 119 -5.34 -6.08 -3.95
CA LEU A 119 -6.73 -6.50 -4.16
C LEU A 119 -7.68 -5.30 -4.21
N LEU A 120 -7.48 -4.31 -3.33
CA LEU A 120 -8.26 -3.08 -3.33
C LEU A 120 -8.09 -2.29 -4.64
N VAL A 121 -6.85 -2.20 -5.15
CA VAL A 121 -6.57 -1.56 -6.45
C VAL A 121 -7.29 -2.28 -7.59
N LEU A 122 -7.26 -3.62 -7.59
CA LEU A 122 -7.97 -4.42 -8.59
C LEU A 122 -9.49 -4.17 -8.55
N SER A 123 -10.09 -4.16 -7.36
CA SER A 123 -11.51 -3.83 -7.19
C SER A 123 -11.85 -2.43 -7.71
N ALA A 124 -10.98 -1.45 -7.45
CA ALA A 124 -11.14 -0.09 -7.96
C ALA A 124 -10.99 -0.01 -9.48
N LEU A 125 -10.07 -0.78 -10.09
CA LEU A 125 -9.92 -0.88 -11.55
C LEU A 125 -11.18 -1.45 -12.19
N ILE A 126 -11.74 -2.54 -11.66
CA ILE A 126 -12.98 -3.13 -12.15
C ILE A 126 -14.11 -2.11 -12.10
N LYS A 127 -14.26 -1.40 -10.98
CA LYS A 127 -15.30 -0.38 -10.80
C LYS A 127 -15.13 0.80 -11.77
N ASN A 128 -13.92 1.29 -11.96
CA ASN A 128 -13.65 2.36 -12.92
C ASN A 128 -13.94 1.91 -14.36
N THR A 129 -13.65 0.64 -14.70
CA THR A 129 -13.96 0.06 -16.02
C THR A 129 -15.46 -0.02 -16.24
N GLU A 130 -16.22 -0.54 -15.28
CA GLU A 130 -17.68 -0.61 -15.32
C GLU A 130 -18.30 0.78 -15.53
N TYR A 131 -17.78 1.76 -14.80
CA TYR A 131 -18.24 3.14 -14.90
C TYR A 131 -17.95 3.76 -16.28
N ILE A 132 -16.80 3.45 -16.90
CA ILE A 132 -16.47 3.91 -18.25
C ILE A 132 -17.38 3.25 -19.28
N TYR A 133 -17.70 1.97 -19.10
CA TYR A 133 -18.59 1.25 -20.00
C TYR A 133 -19.99 1.88 -20.08
N HIS A 134 -20.53 2.30 -18.94
CA HIS A 134 -21.87 2.90 -18.89
C HIS A 134 -21.93 4.39 -19.26
N TRP A 135 -20.88 5.15 -18.94
CA TRP A 135 -20.91 6.61 -19.02
C TRP A 135 -19.84 7.22 -19.95
N GLY A 136 -19.09 6.38 -20.63
CA GLY A 136 -18.03 6.77 -21.55
C GLY A 136 -16.72 7.19 -20.87
N LEU A 137 -15.68 7.37 -21.67
CA LEU A 137 -14.35 7.75 -21.22
C LEU A 137 -14.24 9.27 -21.01
N THR A 138 -13.70 9.68 -19.86
CA THR A 138 -13.38 11.07 -19.56
C THR A 138 -11.93 11.20 -19.12
N TYR A 139 -11.33 12.39 -19.25
CA TYR A 139 -9.95 12.66 -18.79
C TYR A 139 -9.74 12.33 -17.32
N LYS A 140 -10.74 12.59 -16.45
CA LYS A 140 -10.67 12.24 -15.03
C LYS A 140 -10.56 10.74 -14.80
N ARG A 141 -11.34 9.92 -15.53
CA ARG A 141 -11.32 8.46 -15.45
C ARG A 141 -10.03 7.86 -16.00
N LEU A 142 -9.48 8.46 -17.06
CA LEU A 142 -8.16 8.11 -17.56
C LEU A 142 -7.07 8.40 -16.52
N GLY A 143 -7.17 9.53 -15.83
CA GLY A 143 -6.27 9.87 -14.71
C GLY A 143 -6.33 8.85 -13.56
N VAL A 144 -7.53 8.36 -13.23
CA VAL A 144 -7.71 7.28 -12.24
C VAL A 144 -6.99 6.00 -12.68
N TYR A 145 -7.12 5.59 -13.96
CA TYR A 145 -6.39 4.43 -14.48
C TYR A 145 -4.87 4.59 -14.36
N ALA A 146 -4.35 5.74 -14.81
CA ALA A 146 -2.92 6.01 -14.73
C ALA A 146 -2.42 5.94 -13.27
N PHE A 147 -3.17 6.53 -12.32
CA PHE A 147 -2.85 6.46 -10.90
C PHE A 147 -2.88 5.03 -10.36
N LEU A 148 -3.92 4.25 -10.66
CA LEU A 148 -4.04 2.87 -10.17
C LEU A 148 -2.93 1.97 -10.73
N ILE A 149 -2.55 2.12 -12.00
CA ILE A 149 -1.42 1.38 -12.60
C ILE A 149 -0.11 1.75 -11.90
N LEU A 150 0.15 3.04 -11.70
CA LEU A 150 1.35 3.50 -10.97
C LEU A 150 1.36 2.98 -9.54
N SER A 151 0.20 2.90 -8.88
CA SER A 151 0.07 2.34 -7.53
C SER A 151 0.43 0.86 -7.48
N VAL A 152 -0.01 0.06 -8.45
CA VAL A 152 0.39 -1.36 -8.56
C VAL A 152 1.91 -1.48 -8.71
N ILE A 153 2.50 -0.69 -9.59
CA ILE A 153 3.96 -0.67 -9.80
C ILE A 153 4.68 -0.31 -8.49
N GLY A 154 4.21 0.73 -7.78
CA GLY A 154 4.75 1.14 -6.48
C GLY A 154 4.65 0.05 -5.40
N LEU A 155 3.51 -0.65 -5.34
CA LEU A 155 3.31 -1.77 -4.41
C LEU A 155 4.25 -2.95 -4.75
N ILE A 156 4.44 -3.28 -6.03
CA ILE A 156 5.37 -4.33 -6.47
C ILE A 156 6.80 -3.97 -6.06
N PHE A 157 7.26 -2.76 -6.33
CA PHE A 157 8.60 -2.33 -5.93
C PHE A 157 8.78 -2.32 -4.41
N THR A 158 7.75 -1.93 -3.66
CA THR A 158 7.77 -1.98 -2.20
C THR A 158 7.85 -3.42 -1.70
N TYR A 159 7.11 -4.35 -2.31
CA TYR A 159 7.20 -5.77 -2.00
C TYR A 159 8.61 -6.31 -2.27
N LEU A 160 9.18 -6.04 -3.45
CA LEU A 160 10.53 -6.46 -3.83
C LEU A 160 11.59 -5.87 -2.90
N LYS A 161 11.40 -4.62 -2.46
CA LYS A 161 12.29 -3.98 -1.47
C LYS A 161 12.31 -4.75 -0.16
N ILE A 162 11.14 -5.14 0.38
CA ILE A 162 11.04 -5.89 1.63
C ILE A 162 11.63 -7.30 1.45
N GLU A 163 11.33 -7.97 0.34
CA GLU A 163 11.82 -9.32 0.04
C GLU A 163 13.34 -9.37 -0.07
N HIS A 164 13.94 -8.47 -0.83
CA HIS A 164 15.38 -8.42 -1.08
C HIS A 164 16.16 -7.59 -0.07
N ARG A 165 15.53 -7.16 1.04
CA ARG A 165 16.17 -6.34 2.09
C ARG A 165 16.90 -5.12 1.52
N LYS A 166 16.24 -4.36 0.63
CA LYS A 166 16.79 -3.14 0.02
C LYS A 166 16.41 -1.89 0.81
N THR A 167 17.17 -0.81 0.64
CA THR A 167 16.88 0.51 1.24
C THR A 167 15.85 1.28 0.42
N ASN A 168 15.34 2.40 0.97
CA ASN A 168 14.45 3.31 0.22
C ASN A 168 15.09 3.87 -1.04
N PHE A 169 16.43 3.99 -1.07
CA PHE A 169 17.17 4.44 -2.25
C PHE A 169 16.96 3.53 -3.47
N TYR A 170 16.70 2.24 -3.24
CA TYR A 170 16.32 1.32 -4.31
C TYR A 170 15.03 1.73 -5.01
N LEU A 171 14.03 2.25 -4.27
CA LEU A 171 12.75 2.71 -4.85
C LEU A 171 12.91 3.97 -5.71
N PHE A 172 13.83 4.86 -5.34
CA PHE A 172 14.07 6.09 -6.10
C PHE A 172 14.92 5.87 -7.36
N ASN A 173 15.58 4.74 -7.49
CA ASN A 173 16.49 4.44 -8.60
C ASN A 173 15.89 3.48 -9.64
N GLN A 174 14.60 3.10 -9.49
CA GLN A 174 13.81 2.30 -10.44
C GLN A 174 12.83 3.16 -11.23
#